data_fde2880ad22f1e6a3cb804db9ea33e03
#
_entry.id   fde2880ad22f1e6a3cb804db9ea33e03
#
_cell.length_a   1.000
_cell.length_b   1.000
_cell.length_c   1.000
_cell.angle_alpha   90.00
_cell.angle_beta   90.00
_cell.angle_gamma   90.00
#
_symmetry.space_group_name_H-M   'P 1'
#
loop_
_entity.id
_entity.type
_entity.pdbx_description
1 polymer ?
#
loop_
_entity_poly.entity_id
_entity_poly.type
_entity_poly.pdbx_seq_one_letter_code
_entity_poly.pdbx_strand_id
1 'polypeptide(L)'
;ITVRLVGSEMCIRDRAIEEEMKLDKDVFLLGEEVAEYDGAYKVTQGLLDKFGSKRVLDTPISEHGFTGLAIGAAMAGLKPICEFMTFNFSMQAIDQIVNSAAKSLYMSGGEINVPIVFRGPNGAAARVGAQHSQCFISWFSHIPGLIVIAPSNARDAKGLLKSSIRNPNPVVFLEHELLYKEKTNVPEENDFLIPIGKGNLIKEGKDVT
;
A
#
# COMPACT_ATOMS: atom_id res chain seq x y z
N ILE A 1 -6.57 27.46 -10.70
CA ILE A 1 -7.06 27.30 -9.30
C ILE A 1 -7.11 25.80 -9.09
N THR A 2 -6.16 25.27 -8.33
CA THR A 2 -6.15 23.85 -7.98
C THR A 2 -7.27 23.60 -6.97
N VAL A 3 -8.29 22.84 -7.35
CA VAL A 3 -9.35 22.44 -6.43
C VAL A 3 -8.72 21.48 -5.42
N ARG A 4 -8.95 21.72 -4.13
CA ARG A 4 -8.40 20.92 -3.03
C ARG A 4 -9.54 20.30 -2.23
N LEU A 5 -9.48 18.97 -2.09
CA LEU A 5 -10.32 18.24 -1.14
C LEU A 5 -9.68 18.27 0.24
N VAL A 6 -10.50 18.56 1.27
CA VAL A 6 -10.14 18.28 2.65
C VAL A 6 -10.69 16.90 2.98
N GLY A 7 -9.82 15.91 3.06
CA GLY A 7 -10.20 14.54 3.39
C GLY A 7 -9.32 13.98 4.51
N SER A 8 -9.86 13.00 5.25
CA SER A 8 -9.05 12.18 6.14
C SER A 8 -8.13 11.29 5.31
N GLU A 9 -6.97 10.95 5.84
CA GLU A 9 -6.00 10.11 5.14
C GLU A 9 -6.61 8.77 4.70
N MET A 10 -7.51 8.22 5.50
CA MET A 10 -8.26 7.00 5.20
C MET A 10 -9.10 7.12 3.91
N CYS A 11 -9.96 8.14 3.81
CA CYS A 11 -10.81 8.37 2.63
C CYS A 11 -10.00 8.71 1.37
N ILE A 12 -8.81 9.26 1.53
CA ILE A 12 -7.93 9.63 0.42
C ILE A 12 -7.26 8.39 -0.18
N ARG A 13 -6.94 7.39 0.64
CA ARG A 13 -6.39 6.11 0.16
C ARG A 13 -7.41 5.26 -0.57
N ASP A 14 -8.62 5.14 -0.02
CA ASP A 14 -9.76 4.54 -0.70
C ASP A 14 -9.92 5.13 -2.11
N ARG A 15 -9.96 6.45 -2.21
CA ARG A 15 -10.02 7.15 -3.49
C ARG A 15 -8.82 6.85 -4.41
N ALA A 16 -7.60 6.75 -3.88
CA ALA A 16 -6.42 6.42 -4.68
C ALA A 16 -6.52 5.01 -5.28
N ILE A 17 -6.96 4.03 -4.49
CA ILE A 17 -7.19 2.65 -4.96
C ILE A 17 -8.30 2.63 -6.01
N GLU A 18 -9.42 3.28 -5.76
CA GLU A 18 -10.55 3.37 -6.70
C GLU A 18 -10.12 3.98 -8.04
N GLU A 19 -9.37 5.07 -8.01
CA GLU A 19 -8.87 5.74 -9.21
C GLU A 19 -7.97 4.80 -10.04
N GLU A 20 -7.04 4.08 -9.42
CA GLU A 20 -6.16 3.14 -10.14
C GLU A 20 -6.90 1.89 -10.63
N MET A 21 -7.83 1.36 -9.86
CA MET A 21 -8.68 0.25 -10.30
C MET A 21 -9.60 0.62 -11.49
N LYS A 22 -10.01 1.88 -11.62
CA LYS A 22 -10.74 2.38 -12.79
C LYS A 22 -9.87 2.50 -14.03
N LEU A 23 -8.62 2.92 -13.85
CA LEU A 23 -7.67 3.13 -14.94
C LEU A 23 -7.10 1.83 -15.49
N ASP A 24 -6.87 0.85 -14.63
CA ASP A 24 -6.21 -0.40 -14.99
C ASP A 24 -7.03 -1.59 -14.49
N LYS A 25 -7.48 -2.42 -15.44
CA LYS A 25 -8.28 -3.63 -15.17
C LYS A 25 -7.49 -4.73 -14.45
N ASP A 26 -6.15 -4.69 -14.52
CA ASP A 26 -5.28 -5.69 -13.93
C ASP A 26 -4.95 -5.39 -12.45
N VAL A 27 -5.33 -4.19 -11.95
CA VAL A 27 -5.26 -3.83 -10.54
C VAL A 27 -6.41 -4.48 -9.78
N PHE A 28 -6.12 -5.22 -8.72
CA PHE A 28 -7.11 -5.82 -7.83
C PHE A 28 -6.64 -5.78 -6.38
N LEU A 29 -7.59 -5.86 -5.45
CA LEU A 29 -7.36 -5.83 -4.02
C LEU A 29 -7.69 -7.18 -3.40
N LEU A 30 -6.82 -7.66 -2.52
CA LEU A 30 -7.10 -8.85 -1.71
C LEU A 30 -6.54 -8.68 -0.30
N GLY A 31 -7.16 -9.36 0.64
CA GLY A 31 -6.78 -9.36 2.05
C GLY A 31 -7.91 -9.85 2.94
N GLU A 32 -7.69 -9.80 4.23
CA GLU A 32 -8.68 -10.21 5.22
C GLU A 32 -9.72 -9.11 5.42
N GLU A 33 -11.01 -9.46 5.26
CA GLU A 33 -12.16 -8.57 5.49
C GLU A 33 -12.14 -7.29 4.61
N VAL A 34 -11.42 -7.29 3.48
CA VAL A 34 -11.30 -6.11 2.61
C VAL A 34 -12.51 -5.89 1.71
N ALA A 35 -13.31 -6.94 1.46
CA ALA A 35 -14.47 -6.91 0.59
C ALA A 35 -15.77 -6.70 1.38
N GLU A 36 -16.29 -7.76 2.02
CA GLU A 36 -17.61 -7.74 2.69
C GLU A 36 -17.66 -6.79 3.90
N TYR A 37 -16.55 -6.66 4.62
CA TYR A 37 -16.46 -5.80 5.80
C TYR A 37 -15.88 -4.40 5.49
N ASP A 38 -15.52 -4.08 4.24
CA ASP A 38 -14.91 -2.81 3.84
C ASP A 38 -13.55 -2.50 4.51
N GLY A 39 -12.83 -3.54 4.93
CA GLY A 39 -11.57 -3.41 5.66
C GLY A 39 -11.75 -3.08 7.16
N ALA A 40 -10.77 -3.48 7.96
CA ALA A 40 -10.78 -3.23 9.42
C ALA A 40 -10.85 -1.73 9.77
N TYR A 41 -10.24 -0.88 8.95
CA TYR A 41 -10.22 0.58 9.08
C TYR A 41 -11.07 1.29 8.03
N LYS A 42 -11.94 0.58 7.30
CA LYS A 42 -12.83 1.13 6.27
C LYS A 42 -12.10 1.84 5.12
N VAL A 43 -10.88 1.43 4.82
CA VAL A 43 -10.08 1.99 3.70
C VAL A 43 -10.57 1.49 2.35
N THR A 44 -11.34 0.39 2.32
CA THR A 44 -11.82 -0.26 1.09
C THR A 44 -13.33 -0.13 0.90
N GLN A 45 -13.94 0.81 1.63
CA GLN A 45 -15.38 0.99 1.68
C GLN A 45 -16.01 1.21 0.29
N GLY A 46 -16.99 0.37 -0.05
CA GLY A 46 -17.73 0.45 -1.30
C GLY A 46 -16.96 -0.01 -2.55
N LEU A 47 -15.72 -0.50 -2.43
CA LEU A 47 -14.96 -1.02 -3.56
C LEU A 47 -15.56 -2.32 -4.10
N LEU A 48 -16.08 -3.20 -3.23
CA LEU A 48 -16.73 -4.44 -3.63
C LEU A 48 -17.94 -4.16 -4.54
N ASP A 49 -18.79 -3.20 -4.16
CA ASP A 49 -19.97 -2.82 -4.95
C ASP A 49 -19.60 -2.24 -6.33
N LYS A 50 -18.48 -1.52 -6.41
CA LYS A 50 -18.03 -0.86 -7.64
C LYS A 50 -17.32 -1.81 -8.60
N PHE A 51 -16.51 -2.74 -8.09
CA PHE A 51 -15.60 -3.55 -8.91
C PHE A 51 -15.91 -5.04 -8.90
N GLY A 52 -16.76 -5.50 -7.99
CA GLY A 52 -17.18 -6.89 -7.84
C GLY A 52 -16.14 -7.81 -7.21
N SER A 53 -16.59 -9.01 -6.86
CA SER A 53 -15.81 -10.01 -6.11
C SER A 53 -14.63 -10.63 -6.88
N LYS A 54 -14.48 -10.34 -8.19
CA LYS A 54 -13.30 -10.75 -8.96
C LYS A 54 -12.14 -9.79 -8.81
N ARG A 55 -12.38 -8.61 -8.30
CA ARG A 55 -11.37 -7.55 -8.16
C ARG A 55 -11.19 -7.05 -6.73
N VAL A 56 -12.11 -7.37 -5.83
CA VAL A 56 -12.02 -7.10 -4.39
C VAL A 56 -12.34 -8.41 -3.69
N LEU A 57 -11.31 -9.03 -3.11
CA LEU A 57 -11.37 -10.41 -2.65
C LEU A 57 -11.07 -10.52 -1.15
N ASP A 58 -11.99 -11.08 -0.39
CA ASP A 58 -11.68 -11.54 0.96
C ASP A 58 -10.87 -12.84 0.91
N THR A 59 -9.93 -12.94 1.81
CA THR A 59 -9.09 -14.13 1.99
C THR A 59 -9.33 -14.77 3.35
N PRO A 60 -9.10 -16.07 3.48
CA PRO A 60 -8.97 -16.69 4.81
C PRO A 60 -7.81 -16.05 5.58
N ILE A 61 -7.82 -16.17 6.90
CA ILE A 61 -6.68 -15.77 7.76
C ILE A 61 -5.52 -16.73 7.50
N SER A 62 -4.69 -16.38 6.52
CA SER A 62 -3.52 -17.16 6.09
C SER A 62 -2.54 -16.27 5.32
N GLU A 63 -1.84 -15.39 6.02
CA GLU A 63 -1.02 -14.33 5.42
C GLU A 63 0.06 -14.90 4.51
N HIS A 64 0.68 -16.01 4.87
CA HIS A 64 1.63 -16.70 3.99
C HIS A 64 0.97 -17.15 2.68
N GLY A 65 -0.24 -17.71 2.76
CA GLY A 65 -0.97 -18.25 1.61
C GLY A 65 -1.45 -17.17 0.65
N PHE A 66 -2.18 -16.18 1.13
CA PHE A 66 -2.72 -15.15 0.24
C PHE A 66 -1.62 -14.21 -0.30
N THR A 67 -0.54 -13.98 0.46
CA THR A 67 0.61 -13.22 -0.03
C THR A 67 1.30 -13.97 -1.18
N GLY A 68 1.51 -15.28 -1.04
CA GLY A 68 2.07 -16.10 -2.11
C GLY A 68 1.20 -16.11 -3.37
N LEU A 69 -0.14 -16.20 -3.20
CA LEU A 69 -1.09 -16.09 -4.29
C LEU A 69 -0.98 -14.73 -5.00
N ALA A 70 -0.93 -13.64 -4.24
CA ALA A 70 -0.79 -12.28 -4.78
C ALA A 70 0.52 -12.12 -5.58
N ILE A 71 1.63 -12.63 -5.07
CA ILE A 71 2.93 -12.59 -5.75
C ILE A 71 2.87 -13.39 -7.07
N GLY A 72 2.28 -14.60 -7.03
CA GLY A 72 2.08 -15.38 -8.25
C GLY A 72 1.22 -14.68 -9.29
N ALA A 73 0.16 -14.00 -8.85
CA ALA A 73 -0.68 -13.17 -9.72
C ALA A 73 0.10 -11.99 -10.33
N ALA A 74 0.97 -11.35 -9.54
CA ALA A 74 1.83 -10.28 -10.04
C ALA A 74 2.83 -10.80 -11.08
N MET A 75 3.45 -11.95 -10.86
CA MET A 75 4.33 -12.59 -11.84
C MET A 75 3.60 -12.96 -13.14
N ALA A 76 2.29 -13.21 -13.05
CA ALA A 76 1.42 -13.48 -14.21
C ALA A 76 0.91 -12.21 -14.92
N GLY A 77 1.34 -11.02 -14.49
CA GLY A 77 1.03 -9.74 -15.13
C GLY A 77 -0.12 -8.96 -14.52
N LEU A 78 -0.72 -9.44 -13.43
CA LEU A 78 -1.70 -8.67 -12.66
C LEU A 78 -1.00 -7.70 -11.70
N LYS A 79 -1.76 -6.77 -11.10
CA LYS A 79 -1.25 -5.76 -10.18
C LYS A 79 -2.00 -5.81 -8.84
N PRO A 80 -1.67 -6.76 -7.97
CA PRO A 80 -2.34 -6.90 -6.69
C PRO A 80 -1.95 -5.81 -5.70
N ILE A 81 -2.96 -5.34 -4.97
CA ILE A 81 -2.82 -4.63 -3.72
C ILE A 81 -3.13 -5.65 -2.61
N CYS A 82 -2.09 -6.09 -1.92
CA CYS A 82 -2.18 -7.08 -0.86
C CYS A 82 -2.26 -6.38 0.49
N GLU A 83 -3.45 -6.40 1.12
CA GLU A 83 -3.68 -5.76 2.41
C GLU A 83 -3.45 -6.74 3.56
N PHE A 84 -2.61 -6.36 4.50
CA PHE A 84 -2.56 -6.95 5.82
C PHE A 84 -3.47 -6.17 6.76
N MET A 85 -4.34 -6.84 7.51
CA MET A 85 -5.24 -6.22 8.49
C MET A 85 -4.47 -5.30 9.45
N THR A 86 -3.29 -5.72 9.87
CA THR A 86 -2.23 -4.90 10.43
C THR A 86 -0.89 -5.42 9.92
N PHE A 87 0.06 -4.53 9.66
CA PHE A 87 1.37 -4.93 9.15
C PHE A 87 2.17 -5.80 10.14
N ASN A 88 1.74 -5.85 11.39
CA ASN A 88 2.28 -6.79 12.39
C ASN A 88 2.17 -8.26 11.94
N PHE A 89 1.13 -8.60 11.19
CA PHE A 89 0.90 -9.96 10.68
C PHE A 89 1.69 -10.28 9.40
N SER A 90 2.33 -9.29 8.79
CA SER A 90 3.23 -9.52 7.66
C SER A 90 4.42 -10.44 8.02
N MET A 91 4.74 -10.58 9.30
CA MET A 91 5.74 -11.54 9.78
C MET A 91 5.40 -12.99 9.41
N GLN A 92 4.14 -13.35 9.32
CA GLN A 92 3.72 -14.68 8.88
C GLN A 92 3.95 -14.90 7.39
N ALA A 93 4.04 -13.83 6.62
CA ALA A 93 4.30 -13.85 5.18
C ALA A 93 5.71 -13.37 4.81
N ILE A 94 6.61 -13.23 5.77
CA ILE A 94 7.93 -12.61 5.57
C ILE A 94 8.75 -13.32 4.49
N ASP A 95 8.68 -14.64 4.41
CA ASP A 95 9.36 -15.42 3.37
C ASP A 95 8.85 -15.05 1.98
N GLN A 96 7.55 -14.94 1.81
CA GLN A 96 6.94 -14.55 0.55
C GLN A 96 7.37 -13.14 0.11
N ILE A 97 7.41 -12.19 1.03
CA ILE A 97 7.83 -10.82 0.74
C ILE A 97 9.32 -10.75 0.43
N VAL A 98 10.16 -11.37 1.28
CA VAL A 98 11.63 -11.24 1.23
C VAL A 98 12.27 -12.13 0.18
N ASN A 99 11.81 -13.36 0.03
CA ASN A 99 12.39 -14.33 -0.90
C ASN A 99 11.64 -14.36 -2.23
N SER A 100 10.31 -14.45 -2.21
CA SER A 100 9.55 -14.56 -3.45
C SER A 100 9.39 -13.21 -4.17
N ALA A 101 8.92 -12.15 -3.50
CA ALA A 101 8.72 -10.86 -4.17
C ALA A 101 10.04 -10.13 -4.43
N ALA A 102 10.84 -9.88 -3.39
CA ALA A 102 12.00 -9.00 -3.48
C ALA A 102 13.11 -9.52 -4.42
N LYS A 103 13.24 -10.83 -4.56
CA LYS A 103 14.39 -11.44 -5.26
C LYS A 103 14.08 -11.98 -6.66
N SER A 104 12.83 -12.12 -7.04
CA SER A 104 12.44 -12.73 -8.31
C SER A 104 13.02 -12.00 -9.53
N LEU A 105 13.00 -10.69 -9.57
CA LEU A 105 13.58 -9.93 -10.67
C LEU A 105 15.08 -10.18 -10.82
N TYR A 106 15.83 -10.18 -9.73
CA TYR A 106 17.27 -10.48 -9.75
C TYR A 106 17.54 -11.93 -10.13
N MET A 107 16.84 -12.88 -9.52
CA MET A 107 17.04 -14.32 -9.74
C MET A 107 16.67 -14.74 -11.16
N SER A 108 15.73 -14.07 -11.80
CA SER A 108 15.33 -14.32 -13.18
C SER A 108 16.21 -13.58 -14.23
N GLY A 109 17.24 -12.87 -13.78
CA GLY A 109 18.05 -12.08 -14.70
C GLY A 109 17.34 -10.86 -15.30
N GLY A 110 16.28 -10.35 -14.62
CA GLY A 110 15.50 -9.20 -15.07
C GLY A 110 14.22 -9.56 -15.84
N GLU A 111 13.89 -10.84 -15.96
CA GLU A 111 12.76 -11.30 -16.77
C GLU A 111 11.42 -11.25 -16.04
N ILE A 112 11.39 -11.46 -14.71
CA ILE A 112 10.17 -11.57 -13.92
C ILE A 112 10.01 -10.37 -12.99
N ASN A 113 9.13 -9.45 -13.34
CA ASN A 113 8.70 -8.37 -12.48
C ASN A 113 7.64 -8.85 -11.48
N VAL A 114 7.57 -8.17 -10.33
CA VAL A 114 6.54 -8.42 -9.31
C VAL A 114 5.87 -7.09 -8.95
N PRO A 115 4.97 -6.58 -9.79
CA PRO A 115 4.25 -5.32 -9.55
C PRO A 115 3.17 -5.50 -8.47
N ILE A 116 3.57 -5.47 -7.22
CA ILE A 116 2.69 -5.68 -6.06
C ILE A 116 2.87 -4.58 -5.04
N VAL A 117 1.78 -4.18 -4.39
CA VAL A 117 1.79 -3.31 -3.22
C VAL A 117 1.34 -4.11 -2.00
N PHE A 118 2.24 -4.27 -1.04
CA PHE A 118 1.90 -4.75 0.30
C PHE A 118 1.57 -3.54 1.17
N ARG A 119 0.36 -3.45 1.71
CA ARG A 119 -0.07 -2.32 2.53
C ARG A 119 -0.73 -2.75 3.83
N GLY A 120 -0.77 -1.85 4.78
CA GLY A 120 -1.50 -2.03 6.04
C GLY A 120 -1.05 -1.07 7.13
N PRO A 121 -1.83 -1.00 8.24
CA PRO A 121 -1.50 -0.20 9.42
C PRO A 121 -0.18 -0.64 10.04
N ASN A 122 0.67 0.33 10.39
CA ASN A 122 2.01 0.09 10.94
C ASN A 122 2.33 1.12 12.03
N GLY A 123 3.14 0.74 12.98
CA GLY A 123 3.61 1.62 14.05
C GLY A 123 2.70 1.65 15.27
N ALA A 124 2.75 2.73 16.02
CA ALA A 124 1.95 2.90 17.23
C ALA A 124 0.46 2.86 16.92
N ALA A 125 -0.27 2.08 17.68
CA ALA A 125 -1.70 1.88 17.53
C ALA A 125 -2.48 2.30 18.79
N ALA A 126 -3.80 2.25 18.71
CA ALA A 126 -4.70 2.68 19.77
C ALA A 126 -4.83 1.64 20.91
N ARG A 127 -3.78 1.41 21.68
CA ARG A 127 -3.79 0.55 22.90
C ARG A 127 -4.13 -0.93 22.64
N VAL A 128 -3.63 -1.48 21.56
CA VAL A 128 -3.86 -2.89 21.16
C VAL A 128 -2.75 -3.86 21.58
N GLY A 129 -1.80 -3.41 22.41
CA GLY A 129 -0.72 -4.21 22.95
C GLY A 129 0.52 -4.29 22.05
N ALA A 130 1.58 -4.91 22.58
CA ALA A 130 2.89 -4.92 21.96
C ALA A 130 2.92 -5.61 20.58
N GLN A 131 2.18 -6.70 20.43
CA GLN A 131 2.12 -7.47 19.18
C GLN A 131 1.42 -6.73 18.02
N HIS A 132 0.67 -5.66 18.29
CA HIS A 132 -0.08 -4.89 17.31
C HIS A 132 0.42 -3.44 17.20
N SER A 133 1.60 -3.13 17.73
CA SER A 133 2.11 -1.75 17.81
C SER A 133 3.57 -1.64 17.37
N GLN A 134 4.00 -2.52 16.45
CA GLN A 134 5.36 -2.58 15.96
C GLN A 134 5.53 -1.74 14.68
N CYS A 135 6.76 -1.30 14.42
CA CYS A 135 7.12 -0.58 13.22
C CYS A 135 8.11 -1.38 12.39
N PHE A 136 7.72 -1.70 11.14
CA PHE A 136 8.49 -2.56 10.25
C PHE A 136 9.28 -1.79 9.17
N ILE A 137 9.36 -0.46 9.24
CA ILE A 137 10.08 0.35 8.26
C ILE A 137 11.54 -0.12 8.13
N SER A 138 12.27 -0.23 9.24
CA SER A 138 13.67 -0.65 9.23
C SER A 138 13.86 -2.11 8.81
N TRP A 139 12.90 -2.99 9.10
CA TRP A 139 12.96 -4.39 8.71
C TRP A 139 12.94 -4.55 7.19
N PHE A 140 11.94 -3.97 6.54
CA PHE A 140 11.78 -4.11 5.08
C PHE A 140 12.72 -3.22 4.29
N SER A 141 13.11 -2.03 4.79
CA SER A 141 14.09 -1.17 4.12
C SER A 141 15.50 -1.75 4.09
N HIS A 142 15.79 -2.75 4.93
CA HIS A 142 17.04 -3.51 4.91
C HIS A 142 17.12 -4.50 3.73
N ILE A 143 16.00 -4.84 3.10
CA ILE A 143 15.90 -5.91 2.10
C ILE A 143 16.10 -5.35 0.69
N PRO A 144 17.19 -5.72 -0.02
CA PRO A 144 17.37 -5.37 -1.42
C PRO A 144 16.24 -5.95 -2.28
N GLY A 145 15.73 -5.14 -3.21
CA GLY A 145 14.63 -5.49 -4.10
C GLY A 145 13.25 -5.02 -3.64
N LEU A 146 13.12 -4.51 -2.41
CA LEU A 146 11.89 -3.86 -1.94
C LEU A 146 12.00 -2.33 -2.01
N ILE A 147 10.92 -1.69 -2.39
CA ILE A 147 10.70 -0.25 -2.20
C ILE A 147 9.86 -0.09 -0.95
N VAL A 148 10.33 0.69 0.02
CA VAL A 148 9.62 0.91 1.30
C VAL A 148 9.17 2.36 1.38
N ILE A 149 7.87 2.56 1.62
CA ILE A 149 7.22 3.87 1.66
C ILE A 149 6.43 3.99 2.96
N ALA A 150 6.60 5.13 3.63
CA ALA A 150 5.83 5.49 4.82
C ALA A 150 5.33 6.93 4.66
N PRO A 151 4.10 7.15 4.18
CA PRO A 151 3.57 8.50 3.99
C PRO A 151 3.35 9.18 5.33
N SER A 152 3.57 10.50 5.37
CA SER A 152 3.44 11.31 6.58
C SER A 152 2.18 12.18 6.63
N ASN A 153 1.41 12.22 5.55
CA ASN A 153 0.17 12.99 5.42
C ASN A 153 -0.70 12.45 4.29
N ALA A 154 -1.97 12.90 4.20
CA ALA A 154 -2.93 12.40 3.22
C ALA A 154 -2.54 12.71 1.76
N ARG A 155 -1.87 13.83 1.49
CA ARG A 155 -1.38 14.17 0.15
C ARG A 155 -0.32 13.17 -0.33
N ASP A 156 0.64 12.87 0.53
CA ASP A 156 1.69 11.89 0.25
C ASP A 156 1.09 10.47 0.14
N ALA A 157 0.12 10.14 1.01
CA ALA A 157 -0.59 8.87 0.94
C ALA A 157 -1.25 8.66 -0.42
N LYS A 158 -1.97 9.65 -0.97
CA LYS A 158 -2.59 9.56 -2.31
C LYS A 158 -1.54 9.39 -3.40
N GLY A 159 -0.62 10.33 -3.50
CA GLY A 159 0.31 10.39 -4.63
C GLY A 159 1.32 9.25 -4.65
N LEU A 160 1.83 8.85 -3.48
CA LEU A 160 2.77 7.73 -3.36
C LEU A 160 2.09 6.38 -3.53
N LEU A 161 0.85 6.19 -3.04
CA LEU A 161 0.12 4.93 -3.25
C LEU A 161 -0.16 4.68 -4.74
N LYS A 162 -0.61 5.69 -5.45
CA LYS A 162 -0.81 5.60 -6.90
C LYS A 162 0.49 5.30 -7.63
N SER A 163 1.58 5.98 -7.28
CA SER A 163 2.92 5.71 -7.84
C SER A 163 3.39 4.29 -7.50
N SER A 164 3.02 3.75 -6.35
CA SER A 164 3.34 2.39 -5.92
C SER A 164 2.59 1.35 -6.76
N ILE A 165 1.29 1.54 -7.00
CA ILE A 165 0.46 0.64 -7.81
C ILE A 165 0.96 0.58 -9.27
N ARG A 166 1.49 1.70 -9.78
CA ARG A 166 2.06 1.78 -11.13
C ARG A 166 3.51 1.28 -11.23
N ASN A 167 4.16 0.98 -10.10
CA ASN A 167 5.57 0.54 -10.08
C ASN A 167 5.69 -0.93 -10.50
N PRO A 168 6.65 -1.31 -11.36
CA PRO A 168 6.87 -2.70 -11.74
C PRO A 168 7.55 -3.56 -10.66
N ASN A 169 8.02 -2.96 -9.58
CA ASN A 169 8.70 -3.63 -8.48
C ASN A 169 7.83 -3.74 -7.24
N PRO A 170 8.12 -4.67 -6.33
CA PRO A 170 7.35 -4.82 -5.09
C PRO A 170 7.54 -3.62 -4.16
N VAL A 171 6.43 -3.08 -3.70
CA VAL A 171 6.38 -1.93 -2.79
C VAL A 171 5.77 -2.35 -1.46
N VAL A 172 6.44 -2.04 -0.37
CA VAL A 172 5.93 -2.13 1.00
C VAL A 172 5.46 -0.74 1.42
N PHE A 173 4.15 -0.57 1.56
CA PHE A 173 3.51 0.71 1.84
C PHE A 173 2.97 0.72 3.27
N LEU A 174 3.72 1.32 4.20
CA LEU A 174 3.49 1.28 5.64
C LEU A 174 2.70 2.50 6.09
N GLU A 175 1.50 2.27 6.55
CA GLU A 175 0.55 3.33 6.91
C GLU A 175 0.53 3.55 8.41
N HIS A 176 0.84 4.77 8.86
CA HIS A 176 0.79 5.07 10.28
C HIS A 176 -0.65 5.21 10.75
N GLU A 177 -1.11 4.32 11.63
CA GLU A 177 -2.51 4.25 12.07
C GLU A 177 -3.03 5.57 12.68
N LEU A 178 -2.20 6.26 13.45
CA LEU A 178 -2.61 7.52 14.09
C LEU A 178 -2.89 8.64 13.09
N LEU A 179 -2.34 8.56 11.87
CA LEU A 179 -2.57 9.55 10.82
C LEU A 179 -3.90 9.35 10.08
N TYR A 180 -4.58 8.20 10.26
CA TYR A 180 -5.84 7.89 9.55
C TYR A 180 -6.94 8.94 9.73
N LYS A 181 -6.95 9.63 10.85
CA LYS A 181 -7.92 10.71 11.17
C LYS A 181 -7.41 12.10 10.82
N GLU A 182 -6.13 12.24 10.45
CA GLU A 182 -5.57 13.54 10.09
C GLU A 182 -6.17 14.05 8.78
N LYS A 183 -6.53 15.33 8.77
CA LYS A 183 -7.14 15.98 7.62
C LYS A 183 -6.16 16.95 6.99
N THR A 184 -5.88 16.77 5.73
CA THR A 184 -5.04 17.69 4.95
C THR A 184 -5.68 18.03 3.61
N ASN A 185 -5.21 19.11 2.99
CA ASN A 185 -5.60 19.45 1.63
C ASN A 185 -4.93 18.49 0.64
N VAL A 186 -5.72 17.84 -0.20
CA VAL A 186 -5.25 16.89 -1.20
C VAL A 186 -5.70 17.36 -2.59
N PRO A 187 -4.85 17.29 -3.62
CA PRO A 187 -5.25 17.57 -4.99
C PRO A 187 -6.38 16.65 -5.46
N GLU A 188 -7.39 17.22 -6.11
CA GLU A 188 -8.52 16.46 -6.69
C GLU A 188 -8.17 15.80 -8.02
N GLU A 189 -7.06 16.20 -8.63
CA GLU A 189 -6.62 15.67 -9.91
C GLU A 189 -6.49 14.15 -9.87
N ASN A 190 -7.18 13.47 -10.80
CA ASN A 190 -7.16 12.01 -10.90
C ASN A 190 -5.79 11.45 -11.28
N ASP A 191 -4.90 12.27 -11.84
CA ASP A 191 -3.54 11.86 -12.22
C ASP A 191 -2.46 12.46 -11.29
N PHE A 192 -2.84 12.83 -10.07
CA PHE A 192 -1.89 13.31 -9.08
C PHE A 192 -0.97 12.18 -8.61
N LEU A 193 0.31 12.28 -8.94
CA LEU A 193 1.37 11.34 -8.58
C LEU A 193 2.47 12.05 -7.80
N ILE A 194 3.12 11.32 -6.91
CA ILE A 194 4.37 11.75 -6.27
C ILE A 194 5.48 10.77 -6.68
N PRO A 195 6.58 11.25 -7.28
CA PRO A 195 7.67 10.38 -7.69
C PRO A 195 8.37 9.76 -6.48
N ILE A 196 8.51 8.42 -6.52
CA ILE A 196 9.21 7.66 -5.48
C ILE A 196 10.71 7.98 -5.53
N GLY A 197 11.33 8.08 -4.35
CA GLY A 197 12.77 8.30 -4.22
C GLY A 197 13.23 9.76 -4.35
N LYS A 198 12.29 10.72 -4.45
CA LYS A 198 12.61 12.15 -4.44
C LYS A 198 12.21 12.78 -3.11
N GLY A 199 13.13 13.52 -2.51
CA GLY A 199 12.86 14.34 -1.33
C GLY A 199 11.91 15.50 -1.65
N ASN A 200 11.19 15.96 -0.65
CA ASN A 200 10.38 17.17 -0.71
C ASN A 200 11.00 18.24 0.18
N LEU A 201 11.26 19.40 -0.38
CA LEU A 201 11.76 20.56 0.37
C LEU A 201 10.61 21.16 1.16
N ILE A 202 10.55 20.92 2.47
CA ILE A 202 9.50 21.41 3.36
C ILE A 202 9.78 22.88 3.76
N LYS A 203 11.04 23.19 4.05
CA LYS A 203 11.47 24.52 4.49
C LYS A 203 12.88 24.81 4.01
N GLU A 204 13.05 25.92 3.30
CA GLU A 204 14.35 26.43 2.93
C GLU A 204 15.05 27.05 4.14
N GLY A 205 16.30 26.70 4.36
CA GLY A 205 17.17 27.27 5.39
C GLY A 205 18.41 27.93 4.78
N LYS A 206 19.12 28.69 5.59
CA LYS A 206 20.43 29.25 5.21
C LYS A 206 21.59 28.39 5.73
N ASP A 207 21.40 27.81 6.89
CA ASP A 207 22.41 26.96 7.56
C ASP A 207 21.99 25.46 7.52
N VAL A 208 20.70 25.18 7.61
CA VAL A 208 20.08 23.87 7.51
C VAL A 208 18.76 23.99 6.76
N THR A 209 18.48 23.00 5.93
CA THR A 209 17.24 22.85 5.17
C THR A 209 16.50 21.61 5.61
#